data_1fee366a14e4dd9c89db31a2036b3feb
#
_entry.id   1fee366a14e4dd9c89db31a2036b3feb
#
_cell.length_a   1.000
_cell.length_b   1.000
_cell.length_c   1.000
_cell.angle_alpha   90.00
_cell.angle_beta   90.00
_cell.angle_gamma   90.00
#
_symmetry.space_group_name_H-M   'P 1'
#
loop_
_entity.id
_entity.type
_entity.pdbx_description
1 polymer ?
#
loop_
_entity_poly.entity_id
_entity_poly.type
_entity_poly.pdbx_seq_one_letter_code
_entity_poly.pdbx_strand_id
1 'polypeptide(L)'
;KNGEPLHFLFLNRSGFNGMIRFNKKGEFNIPFCKKNNRFSKAYITKICNQVQNVSKIIKERDWEFIHCDWKESFSLATENDYIYLDPPYIGRDTSYIGEWSDKDAEMLSQYSNNTKANVCLSMWKENIFRKNEHLYKYWNKYKWLEINHFYHVGASEQNRHKMVEVLALKNL
;
A
#
# COMPACT_ATOMS: atom_id res chain seq x y z
N LYS A 1 21.79 -4.70 4.91
CA LYS A 1 22.45 -3.48 5.40
C LYS A 1 21.44 -2.78 6.28
N ASN A 2 21.76 -2.58 7.55
CA ASN A 2 20.88 -1.95 8.54
C ASN A 2 20.70 -0.48 8.15
N GLY A 3 19.63 -0.16 7.41
CA GLY A 3 19.30 1.21 7.05
C GLY A 3 18.68 1.92 8.23
N GLU A 4 19.31 2.98 8.70
CA GLU A 4 18.73 3.89 9.67
C GLU A 4 17.44 4.51 9.08
N PRO A 5 16.35 4.63 9.86
CA PRO A 5 15.10 5.27 9.38
C PRO A 5 15.31 6.67 8.79
N LEU A 6 16.27 7.42 9.31
CA LEU A 6 16.65 8.73 8.80
C LEU A 6 17.23 8.65 7.38
N HIS A 7 18.03 7.63 7.08
CA HIS A 7 18.55 7.41 5.72
C HIS A 7 17.43 7.10 4.73
N PHE A 8 16.43 6.33 5.13
CA PHE A 8 15.27 6.05 4.30
C PHE A 8 14.47 7.32 4.01
N LEU A 9 14.19 8.13 5.02
CA LEU A 9 13.53 9.42 4.86
C LEU A 9 14.32 10.35 3.93
N PHE A 10 15.65 10.40 4.06
CA PHE A 10 16.53 11.17 3.18
C PHE A 10 16.44 10.69 1.73
N LEU A 11 16.52 9.38 1.48
CA LEU A 11 16.43 8.79 0.14
C LEU A 11 15.06 9.05 -0.49
N ASN A 12 13.97 8.88 0.25
CA ASN A 12 12.63 9.20 -0.22
C ASN A 12 12.50 10.68 -0.61
N ARG A 13 12.99 11.59 0.22
CA ARG A 13 12.93 13.04 -0.03
C ARG A 13 13.82 13.50 -1.18
N SER A 14 14.98 12.91 -1.35
CA SER A 14 15.94 13.23 -2.42
C SER A 14 15.63 12.51 -3.74
N GLY A 15 14.87 11.44 -3.70
CA GLY A 15 14.48 10.67 -4.87
C GLY A 15 13.45 11.38 -5.74
N PHE A 16 13.39 11.00 -7.02
CA PHE A 16 12.44 11.51 -7.99
C PHE A 16 10.99 11.20 -7.55
N ASN A 17 10.17 12.22 -7.43
CA ASN A 17 8.77 12.18 -6.98
C ASN A 17 8.52 11.51 -5.62
N GLY A 18 9.55 11.33 -4.78
CA GLY A 18 9.41 10.62 -3.51
C GLY A 18 9.10 9.13 -3.67
N MET A 19 9.39 8.56 -4.82
CA MET A 19 9.18 7.14 -5.08
C MET A 19 10.13 6.28 -4.27
N ILE A 20 9.67 5.06 -3.96
CA ILE A 20 10.47 4.03 -3.31
C ILE A 20 10.55 2.86 -4.28
N ARG A 21 11.76 2.50 -4.68
CA ARG A 21 12.00 1.34 -5.54
C ARG A 21 13.36 0.73 -5.24
N PHE A 22 13.41 -0.59 -5.26
CA PHE A 22 14.63 -1.36 -5.10
C PHE A 22 14.90 -2.18 -6.37
N ASN A 23 16.16 -2.39 -6.70
CA ASN A 23 16.56 -3.29 -7.76
C ASN A 23 16.52 -4.77 -7.27
N LYS A 24 16.75 -5.72 -8.17
CA LYS A 24 16.78 -7.17 -7.84
C LYS A 24 17.82 -7.55 -6.77
N LYS A 25 18.79 -6.68 -6.49
CA LYS A 25 19.79 -6.86 -5.42
C LYS A 25 19.36 -6.25 -4.08
N GLY A 26 18.15 -5.69 -4.00
CA GLY A 26 17.66 -5.00 -2.80
C GLY A 26 18.28 -3.61 -2.58
N GLU A 27 18.88 -3.00 -3.60
CA GLU A 27 19.48 -1.67 -3.50
C GLU A 27 18.47 -0.61 -3.97
N PHE A 28 18.38 0.50 -3.22
CA PHE A 28 17.54 1.64 -3.58
C PHE A 28 18.01 2.24 -4.93
N ASN A 29 17.12 2.32 -5.91
CA ASN A 29 17.49 2.72 -7.27
C ASN A 29 16.58 3.80 -7.89
N ILE A 30 16.12 4.74 -7.08
CA ILE A 30 15.41 5.93 -7.59
C ILE A 30 16.44 7.01 -7.94
N PRO A 31 16.35 7.64 -9.12
CA PRO A 31 17.21 8.74 -9.50
C PRO A 31 17.08 9.93 -8.54
N PHE A 32 18.17 10.63 -8.32
CA PHE A 32 18.16 11.90 -7.56
C PHE A 32 17.29 12.95 -8.27
N CYS A 33 16.44 13.64 -7.53
CA CYS A 33 15.45 14.58 -8.11
C CYS A 33 16.03 15.92 -8.60
N LYS A 34 17.33 16.19 -8.32
CA LYS A 34 18.03 17.44 -8.67
C LYS A 34 17.37 18.73 -8.14
N LYS A 35 16.56 18.63 -7.07
CA LYS A 35 15.89 19.78 -6.45
C LYS A 35 16.53 20.13 -5.12
N ASN A 36 17.41 21.12 -5.11
CA ASN A 36 18.20 21.51 -3.94
C ASN A 36 17.35 22.07 -2.78
N ASN A 37 16.18 22.64 -3.09
CA ASN A 37 15.29 23.21 -2.10
C ASN A 37 14.53 22.18 -1.23
N ARG A 38 14.63 20.89 -1.55
CA ARG A 38 13.96 19.81 -0.77
C ARG A 38 14.42 19.71 0.68
N PHE A 39 15.58 20.27 1.00
CA PHE A 39 16.17 20.35 2.34
C PHE A 39 16.41 21.78 2.80
N SER A 40 15.63 22.75 2.31
CA SER A 40 15.63 24.11 2.89
C SER A 40 15.18 24.08 4.35
N LYS A 41 15.59 25.07 5.14
CA LYS A 41 15.22 25.16 6.57
C LYS A 41 13.72 25.01 6.80
N ALA A 42 12.89 25.66 5.98
CA ALA A 42 11.44 25.58 6.07
C ALA A 42 10.92 24.13 5.86
N TYR A 43 11.47 23.39 4.90
CA TYR A 43 11.08 21.99 4.69
C TYR A 43 11.57 21.07 5.81
N ILE A 44 12.77 21.30 6.34
CA ILE A 44 13.27 20.54 7.49
C ILE A 44 12.35 20.76 8.70
N THR A 45 12.02 22.00 9.01
CA THR A 45 11.07 22.33 10.09
C THR A 45 9.73 21.62 9.88
N LYS A 46 9.18 21.67 8.66
CA LYS A 46 7.92 20.99 8.33
C LYS A 46 8.01 19.48 8.58
N ILE A 47 9.10 18.84 8.15
CA ILE A 47 9.31 17.38 8.34
C ILE A 47 9.41 17.06 9.84
N CYS A 48 10.19 17.83 10.60
CA CYS A 48 10.31 17.63 12.04
C CYS A 48 8.94 17.75 12.75
N ASN A 49 8.16 18.78 12.41
CA ASN A 49 6.83 18.95 12.97
C ASN A 49 5.89 17.80 12.61
N GLN A 50 5.93 17.31 11.36
CA GLN A 50 5.14 16.15 10.94
C GLN A 50 5.52 14.88 11.73
N VAL A 51 6.83 14.61 11.87
CA VAL A 51 7.31 13.46 12.65
C VAL A 51 6.88 13.55 14.10
N GLN A 52 7.02 14.73 14.72
CA GLN A 52 6.61 14.96 16.11
C GLN A 52 5.09 14.74 16.29
N ASN A 53 4.27 15.31 15.40
CA ASN A 53 2.82 15.17 15.46
C ASN A 53 2.39 13.70 15.30
N VAL A 54 2.96 12.98 14.34
CA VAL A 54 2.65 11.56 14.14
C VAL A 54 3.09 10.73 15.34
N SER A 55 4.31 10.98 15.85
CA SER A 55 4.82 10.32 17.07
C SER A 55 3.90 10.53 18.28
N LYS A 56 3.36 11.76 18.45
CA LYS A 56 2.40 12.06 19.51
C LYS A 56 1.12 11.25 19.34
N ILE A 57 0.53 11.24 18.14
CA ILE A 57 -0.70 10.49 17.85
C ILE A 57 -0.50 8.99 18.11
N ILE A 58 0.63 8.42 17.66
CA ILE A 58 0.94 7.00 17.87
C ILE A 58 0.92 6.67 19.38
N LYS A 59 1.59 7.50 20.20
CA LYS A 59 1.65 7.30 21.66
C LYS A 59 0.29 7.47 22.34
N GLU A 60 -0.52 8.45 21.88
CA GLU A 60 -1.85 8.72 22.46
C GLU A 60 -2.91 7.69 22.08
N ARG A 61 -2.73 7.01 20.93
CA ARG A 61 -3.70 6.05 20.38
C ARG A 61 -3.34 4.59 20.61
N ASP A 62 -2.23 4.33 21.27
CA ASP A 62 -1.72 2.97 21.55
C ASP A 62 -1.63 2.10 20.28
N TRP A 63 -1.09 2.68 19.21
CA TRP A 63 -0.90 1.96 17.95
C TRP A 63 0.30 1.03 18.03
N GLU A 64 0.12 -0.20 17.64
CA GLU A 64 1.17 -1.19 17.51
C GLU A 64 1.57 -1.37 16.03
N PHE A 65 2.88 -1.41 15.76
CA PHE A 65 3.46 -1.68 14.45
C PHE A 65 4.16 -3.02 14.47
N ILE A 66 3.60 -4.00 13.74
CA ILE A 66 4.12 -5.35 13.71
C ILE A 66 4.76 -5.62 12.35
N HIS A 67 5.98 -6.11 12.32
CA HIS A 67 6.66 -6.60 11.13
C HIS A 67 6.63 -8.12 11.12
N CYS A 68 5.65 -8.71 10.41
CA CYS A 68 5.46 -10.15 10.31
C CYS A 68 4.95 -10.55 8.91
N ASP A 69 4.83 -11.85 8.65
CA ASP A 69 4.06 -12.34 7.50
C ASP A 69 2.59 -11.96 7.70
N TRP A 70 1.94 -11.49 6.64
CA TRP A 70 0.54 -11.05 6.70
C TRP A 70 -0.43 -12.14 7.22
N LYS A 71 -0.09 -13.43 7.08
CA LYS A 71 -0.90 -14.54 7.59
C LYS A 71 -0.96 -14.55 9.12
N GLU A 72 0.12 -14.14 9.76
CA GLU A 72 0.18 -14.06 11.23
C GLU A 72 -0.79 -13.01 11.77
N SER A 73 -1.00 -11.91 11.05
CA SER A 73 -1.93 -10.86 11.48
C SER A 73 -3.39 -11.34 11.58
N PHE A 74 -3.79 -12.33 10.77
CA PHE A 74 -5.14 -12.92 10.88
C PHE A 74 -5.37 -13.69 12.17
N SER A 75 -4.33 -14.28 12.76
CA SER A 75 -4.44 -15.01 14.03
C SER A 75 -4.64 -14.09 15.23
N LEU A 76 -4.32 -12.80 15.08
CA LEU A 76 -4.50 -11.80 16.14
C LEU A 76 -5.93 -11.23 16.17
N ALA A 77 -6.70 -11.40 15.09
CA ALA A 77 -8.02 -10.79 14.95
C ALA A 77 -9.14 -11.67 15.49
N THR A 78 -10.07 -11.04 16.17
CA THR A 78 -11.30 -11.63 16.72
C THR A 78 -12.53 -11.20 15.91
N GLU A 79 -13.71 -11.69 16.25
CA GLU A 79 -14.97 -11.32 15.60
C GLU A 79 -15.38 -9.85 15.81
N ASN A 80 -14.78 -9.18 16.79
CA ASN A 80 -15.04 -7.76 17.08
C ASN A 80 -14.09 -6.82 16.32
N ASP A 81 -13.12 -7.37 15.60
CA ASP A 81 -12.09 -6.60 14.91
C ASP A 81 -12.45 -6.31 13.45
N TYR A 82 -11.75 -5.32 12.90
CA TYR A 82 -11.81 -4.94 11.51
C TYR A 82 -10.43 -5.13 10.87
N ILE A 83 -10.37 -5.96 9.83
CA ILE A 83 -9.15 -6.18 9.06
C ILE A 83 -9.25 -5.36 7.76
N TYR A 84 -8.35 -4.39 7.59
CA TYR A 84 -8.17 -3.71 6.31
C TYR A 84 -7.03 -4.36 5.53
N LEU A 85 -7.32 -4.77 4.30
CA LEU A 85 -6.39 -5.45 3.40
C LEU A 85 -6.08 -4.57 2.21
N ASP A 86 -4.78 -4.33 1.98
CA ASP A 86 -4.26 -3.60 0.82
C ASP A 86 -3.11 -4.39 0.19
N PRO A 87 -3.41 -5.54 -0.47
CA PRO A 87 -2.39 -6.39 -1.07
C PRO A 87 -1.81 -5.74 -2.33
N PRO A 88 -0.60 -6.15 -2.75
CA PRO A 88 -0.04 -5.73 -4.03
C PRO A 88 -0.99 -6.04 -5.20
N TYR A 89 -1.09 -5.12 -6.15
CA TYR A 89 -1.97 -5.29 -7.30
C TYR A 89 -1.34 -6.22 -8.34
N ILE A 90 -1.96 -7.35 -8.61
CA ILE A 90 -1.50 -8.30 -9.62
C ILE A 90 -1.53 -7.68 -11.01
N GLY A 91 -0.46 -7.95 -11.78
CA GLY A 91 -0.30 -7.43 -13.14
C GLY A 91 0.07 -5.94 -13.22
N ARG A 92 0.44 -5.33 -12.10
CA ARG A 92 1.19 -4.07 -12.07
C ARG A 92 2.63 -4.34 -11.68
N ASP A 93 3.56 -3.54 -12.23
CA ASP A 93 4.95 -3.52 -11.77
C ASP A 93 4.96 -3.11 -10.30
N THR A 94 5.01 -4.08 -9.43
CA THR A 94 5.20 -3.85 -8.00
C THR A 94 6.68 -3.73 -7.74
N SER A 95 7.12 -2.55 -7.33
CA SER A 95 8.52 -2.31 -6.93
C SER A 95 8.85 -2.89 -5.55
N TYR A 96 8.00 -3.77 -5.05
CA TYR A 96 8.20 -4.43 -3.76
C TYR A 96 9.17 -5.59 -3.88
N ILE A 97 9.88 -5.87 -2.81
CA ILE A 97 10.73 -7.05 -2.70
C ILE A 97 9.83 -8.28 -2.56
N GLY A 98 9.76 -9.09 -3.61
CA GLY A 98 8.90 -10.28 -3.70
C GLY A 98 7.78 -10.10 -4.73
N GLU A 99 7.48 -11.18 -5.45
CA GLU A 99 6.37 -11.23 -6.38
C GLU A 99 5.10 -11.65 -5.65
N TRP A 100 4.04 -10.85 -5.78
CA TRP A 100 2.71 -11.24 -5.35
C TRP A 100 2.08 -12.12 -6.43
N SER A 101 1.89 -13.39 -6.13
CA SER A 101 1.42 -14.38 -7.09
C SER A 101 -0.09 -14.63 -6.99
N ASP A 102 -0.63 -15.33 -7.99
CA ASP A 102 -2.01 -15.83 -7.97
C ASP A 102 -2.28 -16.71 -6.74
N LYS A 103 -1.29 -17.49 -6.33
CA LYS A 103 -1.37 -18.34 -5.15
C LYS A 103 -1.48 -17.53 -3.87
N ASP A 104 -0.78 -16.39 -3.79
CA ASP A 104 -0.88 -15.48 -2.63
C ASP A 104 -2.27 -14.83 -2.56
N ALA A 105 -2.83 -14.43 -3.70
CA ALA A 105 -4.18 -13.89 -3.77
C ALA A 105 -5.24 -14.93 -3.38
N GLU A 106 -5.11 -16.16 -3.85
CA GLU A 106 -5.97 -17.27 -3.45
C GLU A 106 -5.88 -17.54 -1.94
N MET A 107 -4.68 -17.60 -1.42
CA MET A 107 -4.44 -17.81 0.01
C MET A 107 -5.02 -16.66 0.85
N LEU A 108 -4.81 -15.40 0.43
CA LEU A 108 -5.40 -14.24 1.10
C LEU A 108 -6.94 -14.34 1.13
N SER A 109 -7.54 -14.78 0.03
CA SER A 109 -9.00 -14.96 -0.02
C SER A 109 -9.48 -16.04 0.94
N GLN A 110 -8.74 -17.14 1.07
CA GLN A 110 -9.07 -18.21 2.03
C GLN A 110 -9.01 -17.69 3.48
N TYR A 111 -7.96 -16.98 3.86
CA TYR A 111 -7.85 -16.36 5.17
C TYR A 111 -8.97 -15.35 5.42
N SER A 112 -9.25 -14.48 4.44
CA SER A 112 -10.32 -13.48 4.52
C SER A 112 -11.72 -14.13 4.68
N ASN A 113 -11.97 -15.23 3.97
CA ASN A 113 -13.26 -15.91 4.05
C ASN A 113 -13.44 -16.67 5.38
N ASN A 114 -12.37 -17.22 5.93
CA ASN A 114 -12.42 -18.06 7.14
C ASN A 114 -12.38 -17.26 8.44
N THR A 115 -11.85 -16.05 8.45
CA THR A 115 -11.86 -15.22 9.66
C THR A 115 -13.29 -14.84 10.07
N LYS A 116 -13.55 -14.73 11.37
CA LYS A 116 -14.80 -14.18 11.92
C LYS A 116 -14.81 -12.65 11.96
N ALA A 117 -13.64 -12.02 11.85
CA ALA A 117 -13.51 -10.57 11.82
C ALA A 117 -14.21 -9.95 10.61
N ASN A 118 -14.55 -8.67 10.72
CA ASN A 118 -15.02 -7.87 9.59
C ASN A 118 -13.85 -7.61 8.66
N VAL A 119 -14.06 -7.72 7.35
CA VAL A 119 -12.98 -7.52 6.36
C VAL A 119 -13.35 -6.43 5.37
N CYS A 120 -12.40 -5.54 5.13
CA CYS A 120 -12.43 -4.53 4.08
C CYS A 120 -11.20 -4.68 3.21
N LEU A 121 -11.38 -5.13 1.97
CA LEU A 121 -10.30 -5.27 0.98
C LEU A 121 -10.32 -4.09 0.02
N SER A 122 -9.19 -3.38 -0.10
CA SER A 122 -8.98 -2.35 -1.13
C SER A 122 -8.33 -2.98 -2.36
N MET A 123 -8.95 -2.80 -3.54
CA MET A 123 -8.41 -3.32 -4.79
C MET A 123 -8.93 -2.54 -6.00
N TRP A 124 -8.13 -2.50 -7.09
CA TRP A 124 -8.65 -2.02 -8.37
C TRP A 124 -9.62 -3.03 -8.97
N LYS A 125 -10.66 -2.54 -9.62
CA LYS A 125 -11.65 -3.38 -10.30
C LYS A 125 -11.36 -3.49 -11.79
N GLU A 126 -11.40 -2.36 -12.46
CA GLU A 126 -11.26 -2.30 -13.91
C GLU A 126 -10.84 -0.91 -14.40
N ASN A 127 -10.34 -0.89 -15.61
CA ASN A 127 -10.17 0.32 -16.41
C ASN A 127 -10.59 0.05 -17.85
N ILE A 128 -10.38 1.01 -18.75
CA ILE A 128 -10.74 0.89 -20.18
C ILE A 128 -10.03 -0.25 -20.92
N PHE A 129 -8.93 -0.80 -20.34
CA PHE A 129 -8.08 -1.80 -21.02
C PHE A 129 -8.22 -3.20 -20.43
N ARG A 130 -8.54 -3.34 -19.12
CA ARG A 130 -8.50 -4.63 -18.42
C ARG A 130 -9.39 -4.65 -17.18
N LYS A 131 -9.76 -5.86 -16.77
CA LYS A 131 -10.46 -6.16 -15.52
C LYS A 131 -9.56 -6.94 -14.58
N ASN A 132 -9.86 -6.83 -13.30
CA ASN A 132 -9.17 -7.60 -12.26
C ASN A 132 -9.91 -8.92 -12.02
N GLU A 133 -9.56 -9.95 -12.76
CA GLU A 133 -10.20 -11.27 -12.66
C GLU A 133 -10.13 -11.85 -11.24
N HIS A 134 -9.11 -11.52 -10.45
CA HIS A 134 -8.99 -12.00 -9.07
C HIS A 134 -10.10 -11.48 -8.16
N LEU A 135 -10.51 -10.21 -8.35
CA LEU A 135 -11.62 -9.65 -7.60
C LEU A 135 -12.91 -10.44 -7.86
N TYR A 136 -13.19 -10.76 -9.12
CA TYR A 136 -14.36 -11.54 -9.50
C TYR A 136 -14.27 -13.01 -9.09
N LYS A 137 -13.06 -13.59 -9.10
CA LYS A 137 -12.84 -14.99 -8.75
C LYS A 137 -12.93 -15.24 -7.24
N TYR A 138 -12.30 -14.38 -6.45
CA TYR A 138 -12.06 -14.67 -5.04
C TYR A 138 -12.94 -13.90 -4.07
N TRP A 139 -13.42 -12.69 -4.44
CA TRP A 139 -14.20 -11.82 -3.57
C TRP A 139 -15.57 -11.45 -4.13
N ASN A 140 -16.11 -12.26 -5.03
CA ASN A 140 -17.42 -12.04 -5.65
C ASN A 140 -18.61 -12.09 -4.67
N LYS A 141 -18.43 -12.70 -3.49
CA LYS A 141 -19.45 -12.78 -2.45
C LYS A 141 -19.45 -11.57 -1.50
N TYR A 142 -18.45 -10.69 -1.62
CA TYR A 142 -18.35 -9.49 -0.81
C TYR A 142 -19.23 -8.39 -1.38
N LYS A 143 -19.70 -7.51 -0.51
CA LYS A 143 -20.38 -6.29 -0.95
C LYS A 143 -19.33 -5.31 -1.47
N TRP A 144 -19.49 -4.83 -2.70
CA TRP A 144 -18.54 -3.91 -3.32
C TRP A 144 -19.05 -2.48 -3.28
N LEU A 145 -18.20 -1.58 -2.76
CA LEU A 145 -18.34 -0.13 -2.88
C LEU A 145 -17.36 0.35 -3.93
N GLU A 146 -17.88 0.82 -5.07
CA GLU A 146 -17.08 1.26 -6.19
C GLU A 146 -16.73 2.75 -6.10
N ILE A 147 -15.47 3.08 -6.36
CA ILE A 147 -14.94 4.44 -6.33
C ILE A 147 -14.22 4.71 -7.64
N ASN A 148 -14.65 5.78 -8.31
CA ASN A 148 -13.94 6.24 -9.50
C ASN A 148 -12.72 7.07 -9.09
N HIS A 149 -11.53 6.62 -9.46
CA HIS A 149 -10.29 7.30 -9.20
C HIS A 149 -9.58 7.65 -10.51
N PHE A 150 -8.99 8.85 -10.59
CA PHE A 150 -8.17 9.25 -11.73
C PHE A 150 -6.71 9.35 -11.32
N TYR A 151 -5.87 8.51 -11.90
CA TYR A 151 -4.44 8.55 -11.64
C TYR A 151 -3.78 9.66 -12.45
N HIS A 152 -3.28 10.68 -11.75
CA HIS A 152 -2.56 11.80 -12.34
C HIS A 152 -1.07 11.54 -12.55
N VAL A 153 -0.54 10.44 -11.98
CA VAL A 153 0.88 10.09 -12.00
C VAL A 153 1.10 8.87 -12.89
N GLY A 154 1.86 9.05 -13.95
CA GLY A 154 2.28 7.98 -14.86
C GLY A 154 3.37 8.47 -15.80
N ALA A 155 4.27 7.58 -16.22
CA ALA A 155 5.39 7.89 -17.10
C ALA A 155 4.95 8.33 -18.50
N SER A 156 3.78 7.93 -18.94
CA SER A 156 3.16 8.35 -20.20
C SER A 156 1.73 8.83 -19.97
N GLU A 157 1.23 9.62 -20.90
CA GLU A 157 -0.14 10.13 -20.89
C GLU A 157 -1.19 9.00 -20.94
N GLN A 158 -0.85 7.91 -21.62
CA GLN A 158 -1.67 6.69 -21.70
C GLN A 158 -1.86 5.99 -20.35
N ASN A 159 -1.00 6.24 -19.37
CA ASN A 159 -1.10 5.71 -18.02
C ASN A 159 -1.97 6.59 -17.08
N ARG A 160 -2.47 7.72 -17.59
CA ARG A 160 -3.31 8.67 -16.86
C ARG A 160 -4.74 8.52 -17.29
N HIS A 161 -5.45 7.56 -16.72
CA HIS A 161 -6.85 7.32 -17.05
C HIS A 161 -7.67 6.98 -15.82
N LYS A 162 -8.98 6.99 -16.01
CA LYS A 162 -9.94 6.62 -14.99
C LYS A 162 -9.77 5.14 -14.64
N MET A 163 -9.72 4.87 -13.35
CA MET A 163 -9.71 3.54 -12.75
C MET A 163 -10.93 3.41 -11.85
N VAL A 164 -11.59 2.28 -11.91
CA VAL A 164 -12.58 1.90 -10.89
C VAL A 164 -11.84 1.11 -9.83
N GLU A 165 -11.87 1.62 -8.61
CA GLU A 165 -11.39 0.94 -7.41
C GLU A 165 -12.58 0.44 -6.59
N VAL A 166 -12.34 -0.52 -5.75
CA VAL A 166 -13.38 -1.16 -4.96
C VAL A 166 -12.89 -1.33 -3.52
N LEU A 167 -13.82 -1.08 -2.58
CA LEU A 167 -13.74 -1.64 -1.25
C LEU A 167 -14.68 -2.84 -1.20
N ALA A 168 -14.12 -4.04 -1.09
CA ALA A 168 -14.87 -5.27 -0.95
C ALA A 168 -15.05 -5.62 0.53
N LEU A 169 -16.31 -5.67 0.98
CA LEU A 169 -16.70 -5.73 2.38
C LEU A 169 -17.30 -7.09 2.72
N LYS A 170 -16.85 -7.68 3.84
CA LYS A 170 -17.41 -8.87 4.45
C LYS A 170 -17.87 -8.54 5.87
N ASN A 171 -19.07 -8.96 6.24
CA ASN A 171 -19.74 -8.73 7.53
C ASN A 171 -20.03 -7.23 7.83
N LEU A 172 -20.07 -6.37 6.80
CA LEU A 172 -20.28 -4.93 6.92
C LEU A 172 -21.49 -4.46 6.10
#